data_e7e6df297126b3f08217dbc0551f59fe
#
_entry.id   e7e6df297126b3f08217dbc0551f59fe
#
_cell.length_a   1.000
_cell.length_b   1.000
_cell.length_c   1.000
_cell.angle_alpha   90.00
_cell.angle_beta   90.00
_cell.angle_gamma   90.00
#
_symmetry.space_group_name_H-M   'P 1'
#
loop_
_entity.id
_entity.type
_entity.pdbx_description
1 polymer ?
#
loop_
_entity_poly.entity_id
_entity_poly.type
_entity_poly.pdbx_seq_one_letter_code
_entity_poly.pdbx_strand_id
1 'polypeptide(L)' 'MNHIEIFTDGACRGNPGKGGWGAVIRSNGKEESIYGSKKDSTNNIMELTAAIKALEHI' A
#
# COMPACT_ATOMS: atom_id res chain seq x y z
N MET A 1 -24.16 -6.66 5.92
CA MET A 1 -22.90 -6.22 6.55
C MET A 1 -21.89 -5.83 5.47
N ASN A 2 -21.32 -4.67 5.58
CA ASN A 2 -20.31 -4.25 4.60
C ASN A 2 -19.01 -5.01 4.83
N HIS A 3 -18.47 -5.53 3.74
CA HIS A 3 -17.22 -6.25 3.78
C HIS A 3 -16.18 -5.47 2.97
N ILE A 4 -15.07 -5.17 3.60
CA ILE A 4 -13.99 -4.44 2.96
C ILE A 4 -12.77 -5.35 2.91
N GLU A 5 -12.21 -5.53 1.72
CA GLU A 5 -10.98 -6.29 1.52
C GLU A 5 -9.87 -5.32 1.15
N ILE A 6 -8.72 -5.48 1.77
CA ILE A 6 -7.55 -4.65 1.50
C ILE A 6 -6.38 -5.54 1.19
N PHE A 7 -5.75 -5.31 0.05
CA PHE A 7 -4.54 -6.00 -0.38
C PHE A 7 -3.42 -4.97 -0.48
N THR A 8 -2.32 -5.21 0.17
CA THR A 8 -1.20 -4.27 0.16
C THR A 8 0.08 -4.96 -0.26
N ASP A 9 0.96 -4.21 -0.92
CA ASP A 9 2.27 -4.70 -1.30
C ASP A 9 3.26 -3.54 -1.26
N GLY A 10 4.46 -3.81 -0.82
CA GLY A 10 5.51 -2.80 -0.77
C GLY A 10 6.87 -3.45 -0.92
N ALA A 11 7.73 -2.79 -1.66
CA ALA A 11 9.07 -3.30 -1.92
C ALA A 11 10.05 -2.15 -2.06
N CYS A 12 11.32 -2.46 -1.90
CA CYS A 12 12.39 -1.49 -2.00
C CYS A 12 13.58 -2.10 -2.73
N ARG A 13 14.21 -1.32 -3.60
CA ARG A 13 15.44 -1.72 -4.26
C ARG A 13 16.62 -1.28 -3.40
N GLY A 14 17.29 -2.26 -2.81
CA GLY A 14 18.33 -1.97 -1.86
C GLY A 14 17.74 -1.76 -0.46
N ASN A 15 18.57 -1.53 0.52
CA ASN A 15 18.14 -1.35 1.90
C ASN A 15 19.13 -0.45 2.62
N PRO A 16 18.96 0.90 2.57
CA PRO A 16 17.84 1.62 1.96
C PRO A 16 17.96 1.80 0.44
N GLY A 17 16.87 2.20 -0.19
CA GLY A 17 16.84 2.46 -1.62
C GLY A 17 15.47 2.95 -2.07
N LYS A 18 15.27 3.01 -3.38
CA LYS A 18 14.00 3.42 -3.95
C LYS A 18 12.92 2.42 -3.60
N GLY A 19 11.84 2.90 -2.98
CA GLY A 19 10.71 2.08 -2.60
C GLY A 19 9.44 2.43 -3.34
N GLY A 20 8.57 1.44 -3.48
CA GLY A 20 7.24 1.61 -4.02
C GLY A 20 6.25 0.81 -3.20
N TRP A 21 5.00 1.26 -3.17
CA TRP A 21 3.93 0.58 -2.46
C TRP A 21 2.64 0.68 -3.25
N GLY A 22 1.78 -0.29 -3.04
CA GLY A 22 0.46 -0.30 -3.64
C GLY A 22 -0.56 -0.90 -2.72
N ALA A 23 -1.81 -0.50 -2.90
CA ALA A 23 -2.92 -1.06 -2.16
C ALA A 23 -4.15 -1.14 -3.06
N VAL A 24 -4.90 -2.22 -2.92
CA VAL A 24 -6.17 -2.41 -3.59
C VAL A 24 -7.24 -2.54 -2.52
N ILE A 25 -8.27 -1.74 -2.63
CA ILE A 25 -9.37 -1.73 -1.68
C ILE A 25 -10.65 -2.13 -2.41
N ARG A 26 -11.28 -3.21 -1.96
CA ARG A 26 -12.54 -3.69 -2.53
C ARG A 26 -13.65 -3.55 -1.51
N SER A 27 -14.74 -2.92 -1.92
CA SER A 27 -15.90 -2.74 -1.07
C SER A 27 -17.16 -2.62 -1.92
N ASN A 28 -18.18 -3.41 -1.58
CA ASN A 28 -19.50 -3.34 -2.24
C ASN A 28 -19.43 -3.43 -3.77
N GLY A 29 -18.57 -4.31 -4.28
CA GLY A 29 -18.40 -4.50 -5.72
C GLY A 29 -17.57 -3.44 -6.41
N LYS A 30 -17.03 -2.50 -5.65
CA LYS A 30 -16.11 -1.47 -6.18
C LYS A 30 -14.69 -1.82 -5.80
N GLU A 31 -13.76 -1.48 -6.67
CA GLU A 31 -12.35 -1.69 -6.45
C GLU A 31 -11.58 -0.40 -6.73
N GLU A 32 -10.75 -0.01 -5.80
CA GLU A 32 -9.88 1.15 -5.95
C GLU A 32 -8.44 0.75 -5.72
N SER A 33 -7.55 1.32 -6.52
CA SER A 33 -6.11 1.09 -6.39
C SER A 33 -5.43 2.40 -6.06
N ILE A 34 -4.54 2.36 -5.08
CA ILE A 34 -3.70 3.51 -4.73
C ILE A 34 -2.25 3.03 -4.71
N TYR A 35 -1.33 3.93 -5.01
CA TYR A 35 0.09 3.59 -5.04
C TYR A 35 0.92 4.83 -4.83
N GLY A 36 2.17 4.62 -4.49
CA GLY A 36 3.13 5.70 -4.31
C GLY A 36 4.55 5.20 -4.29
N SER A 37 5.49 6.12 -4.18
CA SER A 37 6.90 5.79 -4.12
C SER A 37 7.62 6.68 -3.12
N LYS A 38 8.78 6.22 -2.68
CA LYS A 38 9.63 6.99 -1.78
C LYS A 38 11.08 6.80 -2.22
N LYS A 39 11.84 7.88 -2.22
CA LYS A 39 13.20 7.89 -2.75
C LYS A 39 14.16 7.06 -1.91
N ASP A 40 14.08 7.17 -0.59
CA ASP A 40 14.92 6.42 0.33
C ASP A 40 14.03 5.68 1.32
N SER A 41 13.99 4.36 1.25
CA SER A 41 13.09 3.58 2.08
C SER A 41 13.63 2.16 2.29
N THR A 42 12.88 1.38 3.02
CA THR A 42 13.13 -0.05 3.24
C THR A 42 11.87 -0.82 2.91
N ASN A 43 11.99 -2.14 2.72
CA ASN A 43 10.83 -3.00 2.48
C ASN A 43 9.77 -2.84 3.59
N ASN A 44 10.21 -2.83 4.84
CA ASN A 44 9.30 -2.71 5.97
C ASN A 44 8.54 -1.39 5.97
N ILE A 45 9.23 -0.30 5.65
CA ILE A 45 8.59 1.03 5.56
C ILE A 45 7.57 1.04 4.42
N MET A 46 7.89 0.42 3.29
CA MET A 46 6.97 0.39 2.15
C MET A 46 5.74 -0.45 2.44
N GLU A 47 5.89 -1.60 3.09
CA GLU A 47 4.77 -2.43 3.51
C GLU A 47 3.87 -1.69 4.50
N LEU A 48 4.46 -1.05 5.48
CA LEU A 48 3.73 -0.29 6.49
C LEU A 48 3.04 0.92 5.88
N THR A 49 3.71 1.61 4.96
CA THR A 49 3.15 2.76 4.26
C THR A 49 1.92 2.35 3.45
N ALA A 50 1.98 1.23 2.74
CA ALA A 50 0.84 0.73 1.99
C ALA A 50 -0.37 0.48 2.91
N ALA A 51 -0.14 -0.14 4.06
CA ALA A 51 -1.20 -0.40 5.02
C ALA A 51 -1.81 0.89 5.57
N ILE A 52 -0.97 1.85 5.95
CA ILE A 52 -1.42 3.14 6.49
C ILE A 52 -2.22 3.90 5.43
N LYS A 53 -1.72 3.96 4.20
CA LYS A 53 -2.40 4.68 3.12
C LYS A 53 -3.73 4.04 2.77
N ALA A 54 -3.82 2.71 2.80
CA ALA A 54 -5.07 1.99 2.58
C ALA A 54 -6.09 2.33 3.66
N LEU A 55 -5.68 2.36 4.93
CA LEU A 55 -6.56 2.70 6.04
C LEU A 55 -7.01 4.16 5.99
N GLU A 56 -6.14 5.07 5.58
CA GLU A 56 -6.50 6.48 5.42
C GLU A 56 -7.49 6.70 4.28
N HIS A 57 -7.47 5.81 3.29
CA HIS A 57 -8.30 5.93 2.10
C HIS A 57 -9.76 5.51 2.36
N ILE A 58 -10.00 4.71 3.36
CA ILE A 58 -11.33 4.19 3.70
C ILE A 58 -12.23 5.26 4.31
#